data_bd0cca513e610b1cf63f1a49745c0484
#
_entry.id   bd0cca513e610b1cf63f1a49745c0484
#
_cell.length_a   1.000
_cell.length_b   1.000
_cell.length_c   1.000
_cell.angle_alpha   90.00
_cell.angle_beta   90.00
_cell.angle_gamma   90.00
#
_symmetry.space_group_name_H-M   'P 1'
#
loop_
_entity.id
_entity.type
_entity.pdbx_description
1 polymer ?
#
loop_
_entity_poly.entity_id
_entity_poly.type
_entity_poly.pdbx_seq_one_letter_code
_entity_poly.pdbx_strand_id
1 'polypeptide(L)'
;MVALAVVTGLAVGSAACGSGGDDKKPQSSSSASPTGGSQPNPQEGQSEEPIAELKGPSGLLLQITSAVRDSGGFVTVNGALKNDSGAEAVIPSALSGNETEIMNNGLSLGGATLVDSKSKKRYYVLRDTEGRPLTTTGFSTIKAGESIDVFLQFPAPPASSTDVSFQLPLFPSGVIKISG
;
A
#
# COMPACT_ATOMS: atom_id res chain seq x y z
N MET A 1 -17.60 -21.88 -50.23
CA MET A 1 -17.89 -21.04 -51.37
C MET A 1 -17.60 -19.59 -51.01
N VAL A 2 -16.73 -19.01 -51.85
CA VAL A 2 -16.58 -17.59 -52.18
C VAL A 2 -16.01 -16.71 -51.05
N ALA A 3 -14.78 -16.42 -51.04
CA ALA A 3 -13.81 -15.64 -51.86
C ALA A 3 -13.87 -14.13 -51.62
N LEU A 4 -12.68 -13.65 -51.26
CA LEU A 4 -11.89 -12.56 -51.80
C LEU A 4 -12.37 -11.13 -51.51
N ALA A 5 -11.53 -10.27 -50.93
CA ALA A 5 -10.61 -9.44 -51.69
C ALA A 5 -9.69 -8.59 -50.80
N VAL A 6 -8.48 -8.58 -51.22
CA VAL A 6 -7.30 -7.77 -50.90
C VAL A 6 -7.46 -6.36 -51.44
N VAL A 7 -7.01 -5.30 -50.71
CA VAL A 7 -6.45 -4.09 -51.31
C VAL A 7 -5.29 -3.55 -50.46
N THR A 8 -4.15 -3.56 -51.09
CA THR A 8 -2.86 -2.93 -50.77
C THR A 8 -2.92 -1.42 -51.04
N GLY A 9 -2.20 -0.66 -50.20
CA GLY A 9 -1.93 0.74 -50.46
C GLY A 9 -0.61 1.18 -49.80
N LEU A 10 0.48 1.09 -50.54
CA LEU A 10 1.77 1.69 -50.27
C LEU A 10 1.72 3.21 -50.60
N ALA A 11 2.30 4.04 -49.74
CA ALA A 11 2.82 5.33 -50.16
C ALA A 11 4.09 5.66 -49.40
N VAL A 12 5.15 5.67 -50.13
CA VAL A 12 6.52 6.09 -49.82
C VAL A 12 6.61 7.60 -50.08
N GLY A 13 7.26 8.33 -49.19
CA GLY A 13 7.62 9.72 -49.36
C GLY A 13 8.93 10.06 -48.68
N SER A 14 9.96 10.13 -49.48
CA SER A 14 11.38 10.33 -49.15
C SER A 14 11.79 11.80 -49.13
N ALA A 15 12.79 12.06 -48.29
CA ALA A 15 13.95 12.96 -48.49
C ALA A 15 13.78 14.48 -48.52
N ALA A 16 14.61 15.17 -47.73
CA ALA A 16 15.75 15.90 -48.29
C ALA A 16 16.64 16.49 -47.19
N CYS A 17 17.92 16.31 -47.39
CA CYS A 17 19.06 16.94 -46.72
C CYS A 17 19.12 18.44 -47.00
N GLY A 18 19.68 19.21 -46.08
CA GLY A 18 20.15 20.57 -46.30
C GLY A 18 21.15 20.98 -45.24
N SER A 19 22.41 21.00 -45.65
CA SER A 19 23.63 21.37 -44.93
C SER A 19 23.77 22.88 -44.78
N GLY A 20 24.42 23.34 -43.70
CA GLY A 20 25.19 24.62 -43.75
C GLY A 20 25.02 25.57 -42.56
N GLY A 21 26.04 25.68 -41.72
CA GLY A 21 26.75 26.94 -41.41
C GLY A 21 26.35 27.78 -40.20
N ASP A 22 27.25 27.75 -39.23
CA ASP A 22 27.79 28.89 -38.43
C ASP A 22 26.99 29.75 -37.48
N ASP A 23 27.51 29.69 -36.23
CA ASP A 23 27.74 30.79 -35.27
C ASP A 23 26.61 31.72 -34.82
N LYS A 24 26.33 31.63 -33.55
CA LYS A 24 26.35 32.68 -32.50
C LYS A 24 25.28 32.44 -31.41
N LYS A 25 25.76 32.22 -30.20
CA LYS A 25 25.01 32.53 -28.95
C LYS A 25 24.86 34.06 -28.86
N PRO A 26 23.81 34.67 -28.28
CA PRO A 26 23.45 34.46 -26.88
C PRO A 26 21.96 34.57 -26.54
N GLN A 27 21.64 33.97 -25.40
CA GLN A 27 20.81 34.50 -24.29
C GLN A 27 19.29 34.63 -24.40
N SER A 28 18.68 33.99 -23.41
CA SER A 28 17.47 34.36 -22.64
C SER A 28 16.11 34.31 -23.32
N SER A 29 15.27 33.43 -22.92
CA SER A 29 14.15 33.70 -21.99
C SER A 29 13.08 32.65 -22.05
N SER A 30 12.77 32.20 -20.85
CA SER A 30 11.44 31.93 -20.28
C SER A 30 10.46 30.97 -20.97
N SER A 31 10.18 29.96 -20.20
CA SER A 31 8.86 29.43 -19.83
C SER A 31 8.00 28.76 -20.89
N ALA A 32 7.95 27.46 -20.74
CA ALA A 32 6.68 26.74 -20.78
C ALA A 32 6.82 25.48 -19.91
N SER A 33 6.19 25.45 -18.78
CA SER A 33 5.98 24.26 -17.97
C SER A 33 5.07 23.29 -18.69
N PRO A 34 5.44 22.04 -18.86
CA PRO A 34 4.45 20.99 -19.09
C PRO A 34 3.90 20.58 -17.73
N THR A 35 2.63 20.62 -17.58
CA THR A 35 1.82 20.03 -16.52
C THR A 35 2.25 18.59 -16.32
N GLY A 36 3.08 18.38 -15.30
CA GLY A 36 3.47 17.06 -14.85
C GLY A 36 2.30 16.44 -14.12
N GLY A 37 1.84 15.30 -14.60
CA GLY A 37 0.97 14.43 -13.85
C GLY A 37 1.61 14.11 -12.50
N SER A 38 0.85 14.31 -11.43
CA SER A 38 1.23 13.93 -10.07
C SER A 38 1.38 12.42 -10.01
N GLN A 39 2.59 11.92 -10.17
CA GLN A 39 2.93 10.63 -9.63
C GLN A 39 2.88 10.76 -8.10
N PRO A 40 2.24 9.83 -7.39
CA PRO A 40 2.37 9.76 -5.94
C PRO A 40 3.86 9.56 -5.64
N ASN A 41 4.46 10.57 -5.05
CA ASN A 41 5.81 10.47 -4.51
C ASN A 41 5.77 9.41 -3.39
N PRO A 42 6.69 8.44 -3.34
CA PRO A 42 6.83 7.60 -2.16
C PRO A 42 7.12 8.53 -0.98
N GLN A 43 6.24 8.48 -0.02
CA GLN A 43 6.20 9.39 1.12
C GLN A 43 7.52 9.31 1.89
N GLU A 44 8.35 10.31 1.77
CA GLU A 44 9.43 10.60 2.70
C GLU A 44 8.79 10.89 4.06
N GLY A 45 8.95 9.98 5.00
CA GLY A 45 8.43 10.13 6.35
C GLY A 45 8.24 8.82 7.10
N GLN A 46 8.83 7.72 6.63
CA GLN A 46 8.91 6.52 7.46
C GLN A 46 9.99 6.74 8.51
N SER A 47 9.57 6.97 9.74
CA SER A 47 10.46 6.86 10.89
C SER A 47 11.09 5.47 10.83
N GLU A 48 12.42 5.37 10.85
CA GLU A 48 13.12 4.07 10.88
C GLU A 48 12.80 3.30 12.17
N GLU A 49 12.31 3.98 13.20
CA GLU A 49 11.87 3.36 14.46
C GLU A 49 10.37 3.04 14.41
N PRO A 50 10.00 1.77 14.69
CA PRO A 50 8.60 1.39 14.75
C PRO A 50 7.88 2.08 15.92
N ILE A 51 6.68 2.58 15.68
CA ILE A 51 5.82 3.17 16.72
C ILE A 51 5.19 2.10 17.62
N ALA A 52 5.16 0.84 17.16
CA ALA A 52 4.76 -0.32 17.95
C ALA A 52 5.37 -1.61 17.37
N GLU A 53 5.71 -2.55 18.25
CA GLU A 53 6.15 -3.90 17.90
C GLU A 53 5.26 -4.93 18.59
N LEU A 54 4.74 -5.86 17.82
CA LEU A 54 3.84 -6.89 18.29
C LEU A 54 4.43 -8.26 17.93
N LYS A 55 4.79 -9.03 18.93
CA LYS A 55 5.35 -10.39 18.76
C LYS A 55 4.22 -11.40 18.65
N GLY A 56 4.11 -12.03 17.49
CA GLY A 56 3.12 -13.05 17.18
C GLY A 56 3.63 -14.48 17.34
N PRO A 57 2.84 -15.46 16.88
CA PRO A 57 3.23 -16.88 16.90
C PRO A 57 4.36 -17.15 15.89
N SER A 58 5.07 -18.28 16.10
CA SER A 58 6.06 -18.81 15.15
C SER A 58 7.19 -17.84 14.77
N GLY A 59 7.54 -16.90 15.67
CA GLY A 59 8.56 -15.89 15.41
C GLY A 59 8.12 -14.75 14.51
N LEU A 60 6.84 -14.63 14.21
CA LEU A 60 6.31 -13.46 13.49
C LEU A 60 6.38 -12.22 14.39
N LEU A 61 6.87 -11.13 13.84
CA LEU A 61 6.97 -9.82 14.46
C LEU A 61 6.30 -8.79 13.54
N LEU A 62 5.24 -8.15 14.02
CA LEU A 62 4.64 -7.01 13.32
C LEU A 62 5.22 -5.71 13.87
N GLN A 63 5.93 -4.97 13.02
CA GLN A 63 6.45 -3.64 13.31
C GLN A 63 5.56 -2.62 12.61
N ILE A 64 4.88 -1.78 13.38
CA ILE A 64 4.06 -0.67 12.85
C ILE A 64 4.94 0.57 12.83
N THR A 65 5.11 1.17 11.65
CA THR A 65 5.97 2.34 11.45
C THR A 65 5.19 3.64 11.40
N SER A 66 3.93 3.60 10.95
CA SER A 66 3.08 4.78 10.90
C SER A 66 1.60 4.46 11.00
N ALA A 67 0.83 5.43 11.49
CA ALA A 67 -0.63 5.44 11.40
C ALA A 67 -1.05 6.87 11.06
N VAL A 68 -1.45 7.09 9.81
CA VAL A 68 -1.69 8.44 9.27
C VAL A 68 -3.14 8.59 8.87
N ARG A 69 -3.77 9.67 9.33
CA ARG A 69 -5.11 10.08 8.92
C ARG A 69 -5.03 10.85 7.62
N ASP A 70 -5.87 10.53 6.68
CA ASP A 70 -6.04 11.30 5.45
C ASP A 70 -7.27 12.21 5.47
N SER A 71 -7.36 13.11 4.48
CA SER A 71 -8.49 14.01 4.32
C SER A 71 -9.78 13.30 3.88
N GLY A 72 -9.70 12.05 3.43
CA GLY A 72 -10.84 11.23 3.02
C GLY A 72 -11.57 10.57 4.18
N GLY A 73 -11.11 10.74 5.42
CA GLY A 73 -11.72 10.14 6.60
C GLY A 73 -11.26 8.70 6.86
N PHE A 74 -10.07 8.36 6.41
CA PHE A 74 -9.45 7.06 6.64
C PHE A 74 -8.18 7.20 7.49
N VAL A 75 -7.75 6.10 8.08
CA VAL A 75 -6.43 5.94 8.68
C VAL A 75 -5.73 4.81 7.98
N THR A 76 -4.54 5.11 7.44
CA THR A 76 -3.64 4.10 6.88
C THR A 76 -2.57 3.77 7.92
N VAL A 77 -2.50 2.51 8.29
CA VAL A 77 -1.45 1.94 9.15
C VAL A 77 -0.45 1.25 8.23
N ASN A 78 0.83 1.63 8.32
CA ASN A 78 1.91 0.99 7.59
C ASN A 78 2.88 0.31 8.54
N GLY A 79 3.56 -0.72 8.04
CA GLY A 79 4.55 -1.45 8.81
C GLY A 79 5.19 -2.58 8.04
N ALA A 80 5.84 -3.48 8.76
CA ALA A 80 6.44 -4.68 8.21
C ALA A 80 6.08 -5.90 9.07
N LEU A 81 5.73 -7.00 8.44
CA LEU A 81 5.58 -8.29 9.09
C LEU A 81 6.85 -9.09 8.82
N LYS A 82 7.62 -9.34 9.87
CA LYS A 82 8.91 -10.03 9.82
C LYS A 82 8.80 -11.44 10.36
N ASN A 83 9.69 -12.30 9.91
CA ASN A 83 9.93 -13.58 10.52
C ASN A 83 11.31 -13.56 11.22
N ASP A 84 11.30 -13.37 12.51
CA ASP A 84 12.52 -13.38 13.34
C ASP A 84 12.93 -14.80 13.80
N SER A 85 12.25 -15.86 13.30
CA SER A 85 12.63 -17.23 13.60
C SER A 85 13.73 -17.76 12.67
N GLY A 86 14.33 -18.87 13.04
CA GLY A 86 15.34 -19.56 12.21
C GLY A 86 14.76 -20.48 11.12
N ALA A 87 13.44 -20.51 10.92
CA ALA A 87 12.75 -21.34 9.95
C ALA A 87 11.68 -20.56 9.22
N GLU A 88 11.19 -21.08 8.09
CA GLU A 88 10.05 -20.49 7.37
C GLU A 88 8.81 -20.49 8.26
N ALA A 89 8.16 -19.36 8.37
CA ALA A 89 6.91 -19.18 9.10
C ALA A 89 5.71 -19.22 8.16
N VAL A 90 4.75 -20.08 8.47
CA VAL A 90 3.45 -20.11 7.79
C VAL A 90 2.54 -19.05 8.40
N ILE A 91 1.90 -18.25 7.57
CA ILE A 91 0.99 -17.21 8.02
C ILE A 91 -0.34 -17.83 8.46
N PRO A 92 -0.76 -17.63 9.72
CA PRO A 92 -2.02 -18.18 10.20
C PRO A 92 -3.21 -17.55 9.48
N SER A 93 -4.16 -18.37 9.02
CA SER A 93 -5.39 -17.87 8.37
C SER A 93 -6.25 -16.99 9.29
N ALA A 94 -6.12 -17.15 10.60
CA ALA A 94 -6.80 -16.31 11.58
C ALA A 94 -6.49 -14.81 11.45
N LEU A 95 -5.33 -14.44 10.85
CA LEU A 95 -4.98 -13.04 10.61
C LEU A 95 -5.93 -12.38 9.61
N SER A 96 -6.53 -13.16 8.72
CA SER A 96 -7.53 -12.66 7.76
C SER A 96 -8.88 -12.33 8.41
N GLY A 97 -9.13 -12.81 9.62
CA GLY A 97 -10.44 -12.69 10.30
C GLY A 97 -11.31 -13.93 10.08
N ASN A 98 -12.47 -13.94 10.72
CA ASN A 98 -13.38 -15.09 10.74
C ASN A 98 -14.54 -14.98 9.74
N GLU A 99 -14.59 -13.90 8.97
CA GLU A 99 -15.69 -13.67 8.03
C GLU A 99 -15.45 -14.45 6.73
N THR A 100 -16.46 -15.20 6.30
CA THR A 100 -16.39 -16.07 5.12
C THR A 100 -16.02 -15.31 3.86
N GLU A 101 -16.50 -14.08 3.71
CA GLU A 101 -16.18 -13.22 2.55
C GLU A 101 -14.70 -12.86 2.50
N ILE A 102 -14.08 -12.57 3.65
CA ILE A 102 -12.63 -12.29 3.70
C ILE A 102 -11.82 -13.56 3.40
N MET A 103 -12.23 -14.69 3.94
CA MET A 103 -11.52 -15.95 3.74
C MET A 103 -11.48 -16.38 2.27
N ASN A 104 -12.49 -16.05 1.49
CA ASN A 104 -12.54 -16.32 0.05
C ASN A 104 -11.55 -15.48 -0.77
N ASN A 105 -11.03 -14.38 -0.20
CA ASN A 105 -10.07 -13.50 -0.86
C ASN A 105 -8.59 -13.83 -0.56
N GLY A 106 -8.34 -14.98 0.05
CA GLY A 106 -6.99 -15.44 0.40
C GLY A 106 -6.46 -14.88 1.72
N LEU A 107 -5.21 -15.19 2.03
CA LEU A 107 -4.57 -14.73 3.26
C LEU A 107 -4.31 -13.22 3.21
N SER A 108 -4.62 -12.55 4.33
CA SER A 108 -4.52 -11.10 4.47
C SER A 108 -4.41 -10.70 5.95
N LEU A 109 -4.29 -9.41 6.23
CA LEU A 109 -4.40 -8.87 7.58
C LEU A 109 -5.80 -8.30 7.88
N GLY A 110 -6.82 -8.76 7.15
CA GLY A 110 -8.21 -8.27 7.25
C GLY A 110 -8.87 -8.44 8.61
N GLY A 111 -8.32 -9.30 9.48
CA GLY A 111 -8.79 -9.49 10.85
C GLY A 111 -8.32 -8.41 11.84
N ALA A 112 -7.50 -7.46 11.39
CA ALA A 112 -7.02 -6.37 12.24
C ALA A 112 -8.14 -5.38 12.60
N THR A 113 -8.02 -4.75 13.76
CA THR A 113 -8.95 -3.72 14.23
C THR A 113 -8.23 -2.60 14.97
N LEU A 114 -8.79 -1.39 14.91
CA LEU A 114 -8.45 -0.30 15.82
C LEU A 114 -9.55 -0.18 16.88
N VAL A 115 -9.16 -0.03 18.14
CA VAL A 115 -10.09 0.16 19.26
C VAL A 115 -9.83 1.52 19.87
N ASP A 116 -10.82 2.38 19.77
CA ASP A 116 -10.84 3.67 20.46
C ASP A 116 -11.54 3.51 21.82
N SER A 117 -10.76 3.49 22.88
CA SER A 117 -11.27 3.34 24.24
C SER A 117 -12.06 4.55 24.72
N LYS A 118 -11.79 5.76 24.18
CA LYS A 118 -12.52 6.99 24.55
C LYS A 118 -13.94 6.98 24.02
N SER A 119 -14.11 6.66 22.73
CA SER A 119 -15.43 6.58 22.10
C SER A 119 -16.11 5.21 22.27
N LYS A 120 -15.39 4.22 22.82
CA LYS A 120 -15.84 2.81 22.96
C LYS A 120 -16.22 2.20 21.61
N LYS A 121 -15.48 2.52 20.56
CA LYS A 121 -15.71 2.05 19.20
C LYS A 121 -14.56 1.17 18.72
N ARG A 122 -14.94 0.19 17.88
CA ARG A 122 -14.00 -0.66 17.15
C ARG A 122 -14.14 -0.37 15.66
N TYR A 123 -13.03 -0.22 14.98
CA TYR A 123 -12.92 0.05 13.55
C TYR A 123 -12.27 -1.16 12.90
N TYR A 124 -12.93 -1.71 11.89
CA TYR A 124 -12.48 -2.86 11.13
C TYR A 124 -11.75 -2.41 9.88
N VAL A 125 -10.86 -3.26 9.34
CA VAL A 125 -10.25 -3.02 8.04
C VAL A 125 -11.35 -2.76 7.01
N LEU A 126 -11.17 -1.70 6.22
CA LEU A 126 -12.08 -1.35 5.13
C LEU A 126 -12.12 -2.45 4.07
N ARG A 127 -13.23 -2.49 3.34
CA ARG A 127 -13.42 -3.41 2.22
C ARG A 127 -13.85 -2.64 0.99
N ASP A 128 -13.48 -3.16 -0.17
CA ASP A 128 -14.02 -2.68 -1.44
C ASP A 128 -15.44 -3.23 -1.69
N THR A 129 -16.00 -2.87 -2.83
CA THR A 129 -17.35 -3.28 -3.25
C THR A 129 -17.49 -4.79 -3.48
N GLU A 130 -16.38 -5.50 -3.62
CA GLU A 130 -16.32 -6.96 -3.81
C GLU A 130 -16.00 -7.71 -2.50
N GLY A 131 -15.97 -6.98 -1.38
CA GLY A 131 -15.70 -7.55 -0.05
C GLY A 131 -14.22 -7.78 0.24
N ARG A 132 -13.30 -7.39 -0.65
CA ARG A 132 -11.86 -7.58 -0.44
C ARG A 132 -11.34 -6.58 0.59
N PRO A 133 -10.56 -7.03 1.59
CA PRO A 133 -10.02 -6.15 2.60
C PRO A 133 -8.95 -5.21 2.01
N LEU A 134 -9.00 -3.93 2.37
CA LEU A 134 -8.02 -2.94 1.96
C LEU A 134 -6.77 -3.04 2.85
N THR A 135 -6.00 -4.07 2.60
CA THR A 135 -4.75 -4.41 3.27
C THR A 135 -3.88 -5.27 2.36
N THR A 136 -2.63 -5.47 2.74
CA THR A 136 -1.73 -6.40 2.05
C THR A 136 -2.33 -7.81 2.04
N THR A 137 -2.31 -8.44 0.87
CA THR A 137 -2.85 -9.78 0.59
C THR A 137 -1.84 -10.62 -0.19
N GLY A 138 -2.11 -11.91 -0.34
CA GLY A 138 -1.35 -12.78 -1.26
C GLY A 138 -0.05 -13.35 -0.70
N PHE A 139 0.13 -13.34 0.61
CA PHE A 139 1.29 -13.94 1.28
C PHE A 139 0.85 -15.14 2.12
N SER A 140 1.56 -16.25 2.01
CA SER A 140 1.26 -17.50 2.74
C SER A 140 2.39 -17.92 3.69
N THR A 141 3.62 -17.56 3.36
CA THR A 141 4.82 -17.86 4.16
C THR A 141 5.79 -16.69 4.12
N ILE A 142 6.64 -16.60 5.13
CA ILE A 142 7.78 -15.68 5.19
C ILE A 142 9.00 -16.52 5.57
N LYS A 143 10.07 -16.46 4.77
CA LYS A 143 11.29 -17.20 5.07
C LYS A 143 12.00 -16.64 6.31
N ALA A 144 12.87 -17.44 6.90
CA ALA A 144 13.67 -17.02 8.04
C ALA A 144 14.42 -15.71 7.76
N GLY A 145 14.24 -14.71 8.62
CA GLY A 145 14.87 -13.39 8.52
C GLY A 145 14.29 -12.45 7.46
N GLU A 146 13.32 -12.90 6.66
CA GLU A 146 12.64 -12.05 5.67
C GLU A 146 11.51 -11.22 6.30
N SER A 147 11.13 -10.16 5.63
CA SER A 147 9.98 -9.31 5.96
C SER A 147 9.19 -8.95 4.72
N ILE A 148 7.91 -8.66 4.91
CA ILE A 148 7.01 -8.11 3.92
C ILE A 148 6.46 -6.77 4.41
N ASP A 149 6.43 -5.77 3.55
CA ASP A 149 5.77 -4.51 3.87
C ASP A 149 4.26 -4.68 3.88
N VAL A 150 3.64 -4.12 4.89
CA VAL A 150 2.19 -4.23 5.08
C VAL A 150 1.55 -2.87 5.23
N PHE A 151 0.35 -2.75 4.71
CA PHE A 151 -0.54 -1.63 4.97
C PHE A 151 -1.93 -2.13 5.36
N LEU A 152 -2.67 -1.31 6.10
CA LEU A 152 -4.06 -1.58 6.49
C LEU A 152 -4.83 -0.26 6.50
N GLN A 153 -6.01 -0.23 5.91
CA GLN A 153 -6.87 0.95 5.93
C GLN A 153 -8.09 0.74 6.83
N PHE A 154 -8.38 1.76 7.63
CA PHE A 154 -9.50 1.78 8.57
C PHE A 154 -10.33 3.06 8.39
N PRO A 155 -11.63 3.06 8.74
CA PRO A 155 -12.34 4.31 8.95
C PRO A 155 -11.63 5.12 10.05
N ALA A 156 -11.50 6.44 9.85
CA ALA A 156 -10.83 7.28 10.83
C ALA A 156 -11.66 7.42 12.12
N PRO A 157 -11.07 7.18 13.30
CA PRO A 157 -11.66 7.61 14.57
C PRO A 157 -11.85 9.13 14.60
N PRO A 158 -12.65 9.70 15.51
CA PRO A 158 -12.75 11.15 15.67
C PRO A 158 -11.37 11.81 15.85
N ALA A 159 -11.21 13.06 15.39
CA ALA A 159 -9.94 13.77 15.47
C ALA A 159 -9.40 13.91 16.90
N SER A 160 -10.27 13.88 17.90
CA SER A 160 -9.90 13.87 19.33
C SER A 160 -9.27 12.55 19.82
N SER A 161 -9.38 11.48 19.02
CA SER A 161 -8.81 10.17 19.33
C SER A 161 -7.47 10.02 18.59
N THR A 162 -6.41 10.40 19.26
CA THR A 162 -5.03 10.33 18.75
C THR A 162 -4.35 8.99 19.07
N ASP A 163 -4.77 8.35 20.15
CA ASP A 163 -4.21 7.07 20.59
C ASP A 163 -5.29 5.99 20.50
N VAL A 164 -4.98 4.92 19.80
CA VAL A 164 -5.87 3.77 19.63
C VAL A 164 -5.12 2.48 19.90
N SER A 165 -5.85 1.45 20.31
CA SER A 165 -5.28 0.10 20.46
C SER A 165 -5.41 -0.63 19.13
N PHE A 166 -4.30 -0.97 18.51
CA PHE A 166 -4.24 -1.86 17.36
C PHE A 166 -4.31 -3.31 17.85
N GLN A 167 -5.16 -4.10 17.22
CA GLN A 167 -5.34 -5.51 17.50
C GLN A 167 -5.27 -6.32 16.22
N LEU A 168 -4.49 -7.39 16.22
CA LEU A 168 -4.43 -8.38 15.15
C LEU A 168 -4.61 -9.76 15.80
N PRO A 169 -5.45 -10.66 15.26
CA PRO A 169 -5.61 -12.00 15.80
C PRO A 169 -4.26 -12.68 16.05
N LEU A 170 -4.13 -13.39 17.16
CA LEU A 170 -2.92 -14.10 17.62
C LEU A 170 -1.73 -13.20 18.03
N PHE A 171 -1.87 -11.88 17.92
CA PHE A 171 -0.87 -10.92 18.41
C PHE A 171 -1.37 -10.22 19.67
N PRO A 172 -0.48 -9.79 20.58
CA PRO A 172 -0.87 -8.90 21.65
C PRO A 172 -1.36 -7.57 21.09
N SER A 173 -2.23 -6.88 21.80
CA SER A 173 -2.62 -5.53 21.43
C SER A 173 -1.52 -4.52 21.68
N GLY A 174 -1.36 -3.53 20.81
CA GLY A 174 -0.43 -2.42 20.96
C GLY A 174 -1.12 -1.07 20.84
N VAL A 175 -0.70 -0.10 21.63
CA VAL A 175 -1.17 1.28 21.46
C VAL A 175 -0.36 1.94 20.36
N ILE A 176 -1.05 2.53 19.39
CA ILE A 176 -0.43 3.31 18.32
C ILE A 176 -0.99 4.72 18.30
N LYS A 177 -0.16 5.67 17.89
CA LYS A 177 -0.54 7.07 17.77
C LYS A 177 -0.89 7.41 16.32
N ILE A 178 -2.08 7.96 16.11
CA ILE A 178 -2.52 8.45 14.80
C ILE A 178 -2.01 9.88 14.62
N SER A 179 -1.34 10.13 13.50
CA SER A 179 -0.90 11.45 13.03
C SER A 179 -1.77 11.94 11.87
N GLY A 180 -1.77 13.25 11.60
CA GLY A 180 -2.54 13.91 10.55
C GLY A 180 -3.78 14.60 11.04
#